data_e4b7b329dd756b04846bc6bd7c30fd8b
#
_entry.id   e4b7b329dd756b04846bc6bd7c30fd8b
#
_cell.length_a   1.000
_cell.length_b   1.000
_cell.length_c   1.000
_cell.angle_alpha   90.00
_cell.angle_beta   90.00
_cell.angle_gamma   90.00
#
_symmetry.space_group_name_H-M   'P 1'
#
loop_
_entity.id
_entity.type
_entity.pdbx_description
1 polymer ?
#
loop_
_entity_poly.entity_id
_entity_poly.type
_entity_poly.pdbx_seq_one_letter_code
_entity_poly.pdbx_strand_id
1 'polypeptide(L)'
;MNILLIYPEFPDTFWSFNHAVSFIGKKAAFPPLGLLTVAALLPEKWSKKLVDTNVERLSDTDLLWADMVFMGGMTVQRDSACQIIDRCKALLVPIVCGGPLFTAEPEQFGTADHLVLDEAELTLPLFLSDLEKGQAKKIYRAEGFSDLGETPVPLWHLLKINRYAALSIQFSRGCPFNCDFCNVTALFGHRPRLKTPGQIIGELDRIYDMGWRSSIFFVDDNFIGNKRFLKDHLLPALIQWRSDKKGCVFFTESSINLADDPDLLSLMVKAGFDSVFIGIESPDETALSECHKIQNKNRDLLESVAIIHRSGLQVMGGFIVGFDSDPPSIFQRQIDFIQNSGIVMAMVGMLQAPPGTRLFDRLQRQSRVVRPFTGDNVDGTTNILPRMGMEALSKGYQRIMKQIYSPANYYRRVRTQLRALTPPEVFQPLDFQRFLSFFRASLRLGILGKERFCYWQLILWTLLRKPRLISLAVTLSIYGYHYRKICERYIYMRSKNGQ
;
A
#
# COMPACT_ATOMS: atom_id res chain seq x y z
N MET A 1 -6.51 32.11 7.71
CA MET A 1 -5.40 31.69 6.82
C MET A 1 -5.93 30.78 5.73
N ASN A 2 -5.38 30.88 4.55
CA ASN A 2 -5.60 29.98 3.43
C ASN A 2 -4.52 28.89 3.46
N ILE A 3 -4.91 27.64 3.62
CA ILE A 3 -4.00 26.51 3.72
C ILE A 3 -4.12 25.63 2.49
N LEU A 4 -2.99 25.42 1.82
CA LEU A 4 -2.89 24.47 0.71
C LEU A 4 -2.22 23.19 1.20
N LEU A 5 -2.98 22.09 1.18
CA LEU A 5 -2.43 20.76 1.45
C LEU A 5 -1.97 20.15 0.12
N ILE A 6 -0.73 19.68 0.04
CA ILE A 6 -0.16 19.12 -1.18
C ILE A 6 0.28 17.67 -0.94
N TYR A 7 -0.17 16.77 -1.81
CA TYR A 7 0.32 15.40 -1.86
C TYR A 7 1.20 15.21 -3.09
N PRO A 8 2.49 14.91 -2.91
CA PRO A 8 3.43 14.74 -4.01
C PRO A 8 3.08 13.58 -4.94
N GLU A 9 3.58 13.62 -6.16
CA GLU A 9 3.36 12.59 -7.18
C GLU A 9 4.13 11.31 -6.83
N PHE A 10 3.47 10.16 -7.03
CA PHE A 10 4.10 8.85 -7.00
C PHE A 10 4.77 8.55 -8.34
N PRO A 11 5.97 8.00 -8.33
CA PRO A 11 6.52 7.39 -9.54
C PRO A 11 5.69 6.17 -9.95
N ASP A 12 5.91 5.68 -11.16
CA ASP A 12 5.30 4.43 -11.61
C ASP A 12 5.88 3.25 -10.81
N THR A 13 5.17 2.82 -9.77
CA THR A 13 5.53 1.68 -8.92
C THR A 13 4.52 0.56 -9.05
N PHE A 14 4.83 -0.57 -8.42
CA PHE A 14 3.89 -1.69 -8.29
C PHE A 14 2.55 -1.26 -7.67
N TRP A 15 2.59 -0.38 -6.66
CA TRP A 15 1.43 0.11 -5.92
C TRP A 15 0.75 1.33 -6.52
N SER A 16 1.36 2.00 -7.49
CA SER A 16 0.74 3.17 -8.12
C SER A 16 -0.50 2.80 -8.92
N PHE A 17 -0.57 1.55 -9.44
CA PHE A 17 -1.61 1.06 -10.32
C PHE A 17 -1.90 1.95 -11.54
N ASN A 18 -1.00 2.88 -11.91
CA ASN A 18 -1.21 3.88 -12.94
C ASN A 18 -1.70 3.30 -14.27
N HIS A 19 -1.16 2.14 -14.68
CA HIS A 19 -1.60 1.47 -15.90
C HIS A 19 -2.93 0.71 -15.73
N ALA A 20 -3.36 0.41 -14.51
CA ALA A 20 -4.61 -0.29 -14.23
C ALA A 20 -5.80 0.68 -14.06
N VAL A 21 -5.61 1.79 -13.32
CA VAL A 21 -6.70 2.72 -12.98
C VAL A 21 -7.32 3.37 -14.23
N SER A 22 -6.55 3.49 -15.33
CA SER A 22 -7.03 4.01 -16.61
C SER A 22 -8.17 3.16 -17.21
N PHE A 23 -8.23 1.85 -16.96
CA PHE A 23 -9.29 0.96 -17.43
C PHE A 23 -10.64 1.30 -16.81
N ILE A 24 -10.64 1.79 -15.56
CA ILE A 24 -11.83 2.18 -14.81
C ILE A 24 -12.07 3.70 -14.81
N GLY A 25 -11.31 4.47 -15.62
CA GLY A 25 -11.47 5.92 -15.73
C GLY A 25 -11.03 6.71 -14.49
N LYS A 26 -10.18 6.12 -13.66
CA LYS A 26 -9.62 6.75 -12.46
C LYS A 26 -8.22 7.30 -12.74
N LYS A 27 -7.71 8.14 -11.81
CA LYS A 27 -6.40 8.78 -11.91
C LYS A 27 -5.38 8.22 -10.92
N ALA A 28 -5.82 7.92 -9.70
CA ALA A 28 -4.98 7.35 -8.65
C ALA A 28 -5.65 6.15 -7.98
N ALA A 29 -4.84 5.31 -7.36
CA ALA A 29 -5.34 4.16 -6.59
C ALA A 29 -5.97 4.62 -5.27
N PHE A 30 -5.26 5.41 -4.47
CA PHE A 30 -5.61 5.79 -3.10
C PHE A 30 -5.44 7.29 -2.86
N PRO A 31 -6.28 7.89 -1.96
CA PRO A 31 -6.15 9.27 -1.54
C PRO A 31 -5.11 9.43 -0.40
N PRO A 32 -4.65 10.68 -0.15
CA PRO A 32 -3.72 11.00 0.93
C PRO A 32 -4.42 11.06 2.31
N LEU A 33 -4.74 9.91 2.92
CA LEU A 33 -5.46 9.83 4.19
C LEU A 33 -4.82 10.69 5.29
N GLY A 34 -3.48 10.63 5.44
CA GLY A 34 -2.77 11.41 6.46
C GLY A 34 -2.96 12.91 6.32
N LEU A 35 -2.94 13.46 5.09
CA LEU A 35 -3.20 14.88 4.87
C LEU A 35 -4.66 15.28 5.16
N LEU A 36 -5.62 14.40 4.91
CA LEU A 36 -7.02 14.65 5.27
C LEU A 36 -7.21 14.66 6.79
N THR A 37 -6.47 13.83 7.52
CA THR A 37 -6.44 13.82 8.99
C THR A 37 -5.76 15.09 9.52
N VAL A 38 -4.62 15.48 8.96
CA VAL A 38 -3.95 16.76 9.28
C VAL A 38 -4.90 17.94 9.03
N ALA A 39 -5.60 17.95 7.91
CA ALA A 39 -6.58 19.00 7.60
C ALA A 39 -7.69 19.10 8.67
N ALA A 40 -8.10 17.97 9.26
CA ALA A 40 -9.09 17.95 10.33
C ALA A 40 -8.55 18.45 11.68
N LEU A 41 -7.23 18.32 11.90
CA LEU A 41 -6.54 18.85 13.09
C LEU A 41 -6.27 20.35 13.01
N LEU A 42 -6.27 20.95 11.80
CA LEU A 42 -6.06 22.38 11.62
C LEU A 42 -7.31 23.18 12.06
N PRO A 43 -7.15 24.41 12.57
CA PRO A 43 -8.25 25.25 13.01
C PRO A 43 -9.38 25.32 11.98
N GLU A 44 -10.62 25.16 12.43
CA GLU A 44 -11.81 25.12 11.56
C GLU A 44 -11.98 26.42 10.76
N LYS A 45 -11.66 27.56 11.36
CA LYS A 45 -11.72 28.90 10.73
C LYS A 45 -10.79 29.10 9.55
N TRP A 46 -9.83 28.20 9.31
CA TRP A 46 -8.91 28.30 8.17
C TRP A 46 -9.51 27.70 6.91
N SER A 47 -9.38 28.44 5.81
CA SER A 47 -9.77 27.92 4.48
C SER A 47 -8.78 26.85 4.04
N LYS A 48 -9.26 25.68 3.65
CA LYS A 48 -8.42 24.54 3.30
C LYS A 48 -8.67 24.08 1.88
N LYS A 49 -7.61 23.85 1.11
CA LYS A 49 -7.64 23.27 -0.23
C LYS A 49 -6.64 22.12 -0.30
N LEU A 50 -7.02 21.03 -0.94
CA LEU A 50 -6.14 19.90 -1.21
C LEU A 50 -5.81 19.83 -2.70
N VAL A 51 -4.53 19.72 -3.04
CA VAL A 51 -4.05 19.37 -4.37
C VAL A 51 -3.25 18.07 -4.26
N ASP A 52 -3.82 16.99 -4.80
CA ASP A 52 -3.12 15.73 -4.99
C ASP A 52 -2.54 15.69 -6.41
N THR A 53 -1.21 15.75 -6.53
CA THR A 53 -0.54 15.82 -7.83
C THR A 53 -0.65 14.53 -8.64
N ASN A 54 -1.15 13.44 -8.03
CA ASN A 54 -1.48 12.18 -8.73
C ASN A 54 -2.80 12.28 -9.52
N VAL A 55 -3.67 13.22 -9.20
CA VAL A 55 -5.00 13.37 -9.82
C VAL A 55 -5.18 14.68 -10.55
N GLU A 56 -4.43 15.72 -10.17
CA GLU A 56 -4.50 17.05 -10.78
C GLU A 56 -3.14 17.77 -10.77
N ARG A 57 -3.00 18.77 -11.61
CA ARG A 57 -1.77 19.55 -11.71
C ARG A 57 -1.74 20.65 -10.65
N LEU A 58 -0.65 20.77 -9.93
CA LEU A 58 -0.35 21.90 -9.04
C LEU A 58 0.04 23.13 -9.89
N SER A 59 -0.67 24.24 -9.77
CA SER A 59 -0.37 25.51 -10.43
C SER A 59 0.31 26.50 -9.47
N ASP A 60 1.00 27.51 -10.02
CA ASP A 60 1.55 28.60 -9.20
C ASP A 60 0.45 29.48 -8.60
N THR A 61 -0.71 29.55 -9.26
CA THR A 61 -1.89 30.23 -8.70
C THR A 61 -2.39 29.54 -7.43
N ASP A 62 -2.27 28.19 -7.33
CA ASP A 62 -2.62 27.46 -6.12
C ASP A 62 -1.65 27.80 -4.99
N LEU A 63 -0.34 27.88 -5.29
CA LEU A 63 0.68 28.23 -4.31
C LEU A 63 0.52 29.68 -3.83
N LEU A 64 0.32 30.64 -4.74
CA LEU A 64 0.14 32.07 -4.40
C LEU A 64 -1.17 32.36 -3.67
N TRP A 65 -2.18 31.47 -3.75
CA TRP A 65 -3.40 31.58 -2.95
C TRP A 65 -3.17 31.27 -1.48
N ALA A 66 -2.16 30.45 -1.16
CA ALA A 66 -1.93 29.94 0.17
C ALA A 66 -1.10 30.92 1.02
N ASP A 67 -1.54 31.15 2.25
CA ASP A 67 -0.70 31.79 3.29
C ASP A 67 0.36 30.78 3.79
N MET A 68 0.08 29.49 3.72
CA MET A 68 0.99 28.40 4.12
C MET A 68 0.64 27.09 3.42
N VAL A 69 1.65 26.33 3.03
CA VAL A 69 1.54 24.99 2.45
C VAL A 69 1.79 23.94 3.53
N PHE A 70 0.96 22.88 3.55
CA PHE A 70 1.20 21.65 4.31
C PHE A 70 1.43 20.51 3.35
N MET A 71 2.54 19.81 3.47
CA MET A 71 2.90 18.70 2.59
C MET A 71 3.17 17.45 3.40
N GLY A 72 2.52 16.35 3.02
CA GLY A 72 2.80 15.01 3.55
C GLY A 72 3.33 14.09 2.45
N GLY A 73 4.28 13.22 2.76
CA GLY A 73 4.84 12.32 1.75
C GLY A 73 5.39 11.02 2.31
N MET A 74 5.49 10.03 1.44
CA MET A 74 6.19 8.76 1.65
C MET A 74 7.57 8.80 0.97
N THR A 75 8.51 7.99 1.41
CA THR A 75 9.90 7.97 0.92
C THR A 75 9.99 7.91 -0.61
N VAL A 76 9.13 7.14 -1.24
CA VAL A 76 9.08 6.99 -2.70
C VAL A 76 8.69 8.28 -3.46
N GLN A 77 8.11 9.26 -2.77
CA GLN A 77 7.68 10.55 -3.35
C GLN A 77 8.75 11.65 -3.21
N ARG A 78 9.95 11.32 -2.72
CA ARG A 78 11.04 12.28 -2.40
C ARG A 78 11.29 13.31 -3.50
N ASP A 79 11.50 12.85 -4.74
CA ASP A 79 11.84 13.75 -5.86
C ASP A 79 10.75 14.80 -6.12
N SER A 80 9.49 14.36 -6.10
CA SER A 80 8.34 15.26 -6.24
C SER A 80 8.22 16.21 -5.04
N ALA A 81 8.48 15.73 -3.82
CA ALA A 81 8.46 16.56 -2.62
C ALA A 81 9.54 17.65 -2.67
N CYS A 82 10.77 17.33 -3.07
CA CYS A 82 11.85 18.31 -3.24
C CYS A 82 11.46 19.38 -4.26
N GLN A 83 10.93 19.00 -5.43
CA GLN A 83 10.48 19.95 -6.46
C GLN A 83 9.40 20.91 -5.93
N ILE A 84 8.47 20.41 -5.10
CA ILE A 84 7.41 21.25 -4.51
C ILE A 84 8.01 22.22 -3.50
N ILE A 85 8.95 21.79 -2.65
CA ILE A 85 9.66 22.65 -1.70
C ILE A 85 10.37 23.78 -2.45
N ASP A 86 11.10 23.47 -3.51
CA ASP A 86 11.83 24.45 -4.32
C ASP A 86 10.88 25.49 -4.96
N ARG A 87 9.71 25.03 -5.45
CA ARG A 87 8.69 25.96 -5.98
C ARG A 87 8.09 26.86 -4.90
N CYS A 88 7.79 26.32 -3.72
CA CYS A 88 7.29 27.14 -2.60
C CYS A 88 8.31 28.24 -2.23
N LYS A 89 9.59 27.87 -2.18
CA LYS A 89 10.67 28.81 -1.90
C LYS A 89 10.80 29.90 -2.96
N ALA A 90 10.77 29.53 -4.22
CA ALA A 90 10.87 30.48 -5.33
C ALA A 90 9.72 31.51 -5.30
N LEU A 91 8.55 31.11 -4.79
CA LEU A 91 7.37 31.97 -4.66
C LEU A 91 7.23 32.59 -3.26
N LEU A 92 8.18 32.37 -2.35
CA LEU A 92 8.19 32.86 -0.96
C LEU A 92 6.94 32.43 -0.15
N VAL A 93 6.40 31.25 -0.44
CA VAL A 93 5.26 30.67 0.29
C VAL A 93 5.80 29.72 1.37
N PRO A 94 5.50 29.95 2.65
CA PRO A 94 5.95 29.08 3.75
C PRO A 94 5.43 27.64 3.60
N ILE A 95 6.31 26.67 3.88
CA ILE A 95 5.96 25.25 3.77
C ILE A 95 6.27 24.47 5.05
N VAL A 96 5.28 23.69 5.49
CA VAL A 96 5.32 22.76 6.61
C VAL A 96 5.29 21.34 6.04
N CYS A 97 6.29 20.53 6.37
CA CYS A 97 6.41 19.15 5.89
C CYS A 97 6.30 18.15 7.04
N GLY A 98 5.59 17.03 6.80
CA GLY A 98 5.41 15.95 7.77
C GLY A 98 5.13 14.60 7.13
N GLY A 99 4.94 13.58 7.97
CA GLY A 99 4.70 12.21 7.54
C GLY A 99 5.97 11.38 7.35
N PRO A 100 5.84 10.13 6.89
CA PRO A 100 6.91 9.13 6.95
C PRO A 100 8.22 9.53 6.27
N LEU A 101 8.18 10.19 5.12
CA LEU A 101 9.38 10.67 4.42
C LEU A 101 10.22 11.59 5.29
N PHE A 102 9.58 12.61 5.84
CA PHE A 102 10.26 13.68 6.59
C PHE A 102 10.66 13.21 7.99
N THR A 103 9.88 12.31 8.59
CA THR A 103 10.20 11.72 9.89
C THR A 103 11.44 10.80 9.81
N ALA A 104 11.56 10.03 8.72
CA ALA A 104 12.68 9.11 8.54
C ALA A 104 14.01 9.79 8.22
N GLU A 105 14.00 10.93 7.51
CA GLU A 105 15.21 11.57 6.97
C GLU A 105 15.14 13.10 7.06
N PRO A 106 14.88 13.69 8.23
CA PRO A 106 14.61 15.13 8.38
C PRO A 106 15.79 16.02 7.96
N GLU A 107 17.00 15.54 8.08
CA GLU A 107 18.23 16.25 7.72
C GLU A 107 18.31 16.57 6.22
N GLN A 108 17.64 15.79 5.36
CA GLN A 108 17.61 16.03 3.92
C GLN A 108 16.67 17.17 3.53
N PHE A 109 15.77 17.58 4.43
CA PHE A 109 14.72 18.58 4.18
C PHE A 109 14.94 19.90 4.94
N GLY A 110 16.18 20.21 5.27
CA GLY A 110 16.54 21.46 5.94
C GLY A 110 16.12 22.73 5.21
N THR A 111 15.71 22.65 3.96
CA THR A 111 15.20 23.74 3.15
C THR A 111 13.72 24.05 3.34
N ALA A 112 12.89 23.15 3.86
CA ALA A 112 11.50 23.45 4.25
C ALA A 112 11.48 24.44 5.43
N ASP A 113 10.44 25.25 5.59
CA ASP A 113 10.37 26.23 6.69
C ASP A 113 10.18 25.53 8.04
N HIS A 114 9.27 24.56 8.09
CA HIS A 114 8.99 23.79 9.29
C HIS A 114 8.88 22.29 8.99
N LEU A 115 9.36 21.45 9.92
CA LEU A 115 9.20 20.02 9.93
C LEU A 115 8.36 19.60 11.13
N VAL A 116 7.15 19.09 10.88
CA VAL A 116 6.24 18.55 11.91
C VAL A 116 6.28 17.03 11.76
N LEU A 117 7.13 16.39 12.56
CA LEU A 117 7.54 15.00 12.44
C LEU A 117 6.71 14.10 13.37
N ASP A 118 6.88 12.79 13.20
CA ASP A 118 6.19 11.77 13.97
C ASP A 118 4.66 11.82 13.78
N GLU A 119 3.86 11.54 14.81
CA GLU A 119 2.40 11.55 14.69
C GLU A 119 1.84 12.98 14.86
N ALA A 120 1.11 13.45 13.87
CA ALA A 120 0.60 14.81 13.80
C ALA A 120 -0.32 15.17 14.98
N GLU A 121 -1.02 14.18 15.54
CA GLU A 121 -1.89 14.35 16.69
C GLU A 121 -1.12 14.93 17.91
N LEU A 122 0.18 14.63 18.04
CA LEU A 122 1.05 15.12 19.12
C LEU A 122 1.81 16.40 18.75
N THR A 123 2.32 16.47 17.53
CA THR A 123 3.29 17.52 17.14
C THR A 123 2.64 18.73 16.50
N LEU A 124 1.52 18.56 15.79
CA LEU A 124 0.83 19.66 15.14
C LEU A 124 0.25 20.69 16.14
N PRO A 125 -0.38 20.31 17.27
CA PRO A 125 -0.82 21.28 18.26
C PRO A 125 0.30 22.15 18.82
N LEU A 126 1.49 21.60 19.01
CA LEU A 126 2.67 22.34 19.47
C LEU A 126 3.09 23.38 18.43
N PHE A 127 3.17 22.97 17.16
CA PHE A 127 3.47 23.88 16.05
C PHE A 127 2.44 25.02 15.96
N LEU A 128 1.15 24.70 16.01
CA LEU A 128 0.07 25.70 15.90
C LEU A 128 0.12 26.71 17.05
N SER A 129 0.38 26.27 18.29
CA SER A 129 0.53 27.15 19.43
C SER A 129 1.71 28.12 19.29
N ASP A 130 2.86 27.62 18.81
CA ASP A 130 4.03 28.47 18.58
C ASP A 130 3.83 29.40 17.37
N LEU A 131 3.13 28.94 16.32
CA LEU A 131 2.79 29.76 15.16
C LEU A 131 1.91 30.96 15.54
N GLU A 132 0.89 30.76 16.38
CA GLU A 132 0.03 31.83 16.88
C GLU A 132 0.82 32.91 17.67
N LYS A 133 1.89 32.50 18.34
CA LYS A 133 2.79 33.41 19.09
C LYS A 133 3.88 34.04 18.23
N GLY A 134 3.98 33.69 16.96
CA GLY A 134 5.08 34.12 16.08
C GLY A 134 6.44 33.52 16.45
N GLN A 135 6.46 32.36 17.13
CA GLN A 135 7.66 31.69 17.64
C GLN A 135 7.82 30.27 17.09
N ALA A 136 7.26 30.01 15.90
CA ALA A 136 7.31 28.69 15.29
C ALA A 136 8.76 28.22 15.06
N LYS A 137 9.08 27.03 15.56
CA LYS A 137 10.39 26.40 15.45
C LYS A 137 10.56 25.70 14.10
N LYS A 138 11.79 25.40 13.78
CA LYS A 138 12.15 24.64 12.56
C LYS A 138 11.67 23.19 12.60
N ILE A 139 11.79 22.52 13.75
CA ILE A 139 11.50 21.09 13.89
C ILE A 139 10.64 20.87 15.13
N TYR A 140 9.58 20.10 14.97
CA TYR A 140 8.74 19.56 16.04
C TYR A 140 8.80 18.04 16.01
N ARG A 141 9.11 17.44 17.16
CA ARG A 141 9.09 15.99 17.41
C ARG A 141 8.33 15.69 18.68
N ALA A 142 7.77 14.50 18.76
CA ALA A 142 7.10 14.00 19.95
C ALA A 142 7.88 12.85 20.57
N GLU A 143 7.81 12.75 21.90
CA GLU A 143 8.19 11.55 22.63
C GLU A 143 6.95 10.67 22.80
N GLY A 144 7.02 9.43 22.28
CA GLY A 144 5.92 8.47 22.36
C GLY A 144 4.93 8.51 21.20
N PHE A 145 3.75 7.94 21.42
CA PHE A 145 2.75 7.69 20.38
C PHE A 145 1.37 8.22 20.81
N SER A 146 0.56 8.71 19.86
CA SER A 146 -0.76 9.26 20.12
C SER A 146 -1.79 8.21 20.55
N ASP A 147 -2.80 8.64 21.29
CA ASP A 147 -4.04 7.87 21.44
C ASP A 147 -4.89 8.01 20.18
N LEU A 148 -5.17 6.91 19.49
CA LEU A 148 -5.99 6.94 18.29
C LEU A 148 -7.47 7.22 18.58
N GLY A 149 -7.90 7.11 19.83
CA GLY A 149 -9.23 7.55 20.26
C GLY A 149 -9.49 9.03 20.01
N GLU A 150 -8.42 9.85 19.97
CA GLU A 150 -8.48 11.29 19.73
C GLU A 150 -8.31 11.69 18.26
N THR A 151 -7.99 10.73 17.36
CA THR A 151 -7.80 11.03 15.94
C THR A 151 -9.13 11.47 15.32
N PRO A 152 -9.19 12.67 14.69
CA PRO A 152 -10.43 13.19 14.11
C PRO A 152 -10.82 12.42 12.85
N VAL A 153 -12.10 12.54 12.47
CA VAL A 153 -12.57 12.08 11.17
C VAL A 153 -11.91 12.89 10.07
N PRO A 154 -11.26 12.25 9.08
CA PRO A 154 -10.60 12.94 7.98
C PRO A 154 -11.55 13.84 7.18
N LEU A 155 -11.07 14.95 6.66
CA LEU A 155 -11.89 15.89 5.88
C LEU A 155 -12.09 15.38 4.43
N TRP A 156 -12.91 14.36 4.26
CA TRP A 156 -13.19 13.69 2.99
C TRP A 156 -13.72 14.63 1.90
N HIS A 157 -14.42 15.70 2.25
CA HIS A 157 -14.99 16.66 1.30
C HIS A 157 -13.94 17.46 0.51
N LEU A 158 -12.68 17.47 0.95
CA LEU A 158 -11.57 18.06 0.21
C LEU A 158 -11.14 17.22 -1.00
N LEU A 159 -11.58 15.96 -1.07
CA LEU A 159 -11.21 15.05 -2.17
C LEU A 159 -12.09 15.23 -3.41
N LYS A 160 -11.47 15.11 -4.56
CA LYS A 160 -12.17 14.78 -5.81
C LYS A 160 -12.41 13.26 -5.87
N ILE A 161 -13.34 12.77 -5.03
CA ILE A 161 -13.57 11.36 -4.72
C ILE A 161 -13.67 10.48 -5.97
N ASN A 162 -14.24 11.00 -7.06
CA ASN A 162 -14.41 10.27 -8.33
C ASN A 162 -13.09 10.00 -9.07
N ARG A 163 -11.97 10.56 -8.63
CA ARG A 163 -10.66 10.34 -9.25
C ARG A 163 -9.92 9.12 -8.72
N TYR A 164 -10.36 8.56 -7.59
CA TYR A 164 -9.69 7.44 -6.93
C TYR A 164 -10.36 6.09 -7.21
N ALA A 165 -9.56 5.02 -7.22
CA ALA A 165 -10.05 3.65 -7.40
C ALA A 165 -10.57 3.06 -6.08
N ALA A 166 -9.94 3.37 -4.95
CA ALA A 166 -10.35 3.00 -3.61
C ALA A 166 -10.18 4.20 -2.67
N LEU A 167 -10.88 4.17 -1.53
CA LEU A 167 -10.62 5.07 -0.41
C LEU A 167 -9.85 4.33 0.68
N SER A 168 -9.32 5.08 1.65
CA SER A 168 -8.49 4.54 2.73
C SER A 168 -9.03 4.96 4.08
N ILE A 169 -9.12 4.04 5.03
CA ILE A 169 -9.37 4.32 6.46
C ILE A 169 -8.32 3.60 7.30
N GLN A 170 -8.11 4.02 8.52
CA GLN A 170 -7.15 3.40 9.41
C GLN A 170 -7.83 3.02 10.72
N PHE A 171 -7.74 1.75 11.12
CA PHE A 171 -8.22 1.26 12.39
C PHE A 171 -7.12 1.23 13.45
N SER A 172 -5.90 0.81 13.07
CA SER A 172 -4.80 0.68 14.02
C SER A 172 -3.48 1.23 13.48
N ARG A 173 -2.55 1.54 14.40
CA ARG A 173 -1.12 1.83 14.13
C ARG A 173 -0.26 0.95 15.01
N GLY A 174 0.86 0.47 14.44
CA GLY A 174 1.83 -0.39 15.10
C GLY A 174 1.59 -1.87 14.85
N CYS A 175 2.65 -2.67 15.04
CA CYS A 175 2.65 -4.11 14.74
C CYS A 175 3.29 -4.89 15.87
N PRO A 176 2.69 -6.00 16.36
CA PRO A 176 3.25 -6.77 17.47
C PRO A 176 4.50 -7.59 17.10
N PHE A 177 4.79 -7.69 15.80
CA PHE A 177 5.96 -8.41 15.30
C PHE A 177 7.18 -7.51 15.20
N ASN A 178 8.36 -8.11 15.16
CA ASN A 178 9.63 -7.41 15.23
C ASN A 178 10.57 -7.84 14.08
N CYS A 179 10.08 -7.72 12.85
CA CYS A 179 10.87 -8.06 11.66
C CYS A 179 12.01 -7.04 11.45
N ASP A 180 13.23 -7.53 11.20
CA ASP A 180 14.44 -6.70 11.16
C ASP A 180 14.46 -5.62 10.07
N PHE A 181 13.80 -5.88 8.96
CA PHE A 181 13.74 -5.00 7.79
C PHE A 181 12.57 -4.01 7.82
N CYS A 182 11.65 -4.13 8.79
CA CYS A 182 10.40 -3.38 8.80
C CYS A 182 10.53 -2.10 9.64
N ASN A 183 10.23 -0.95 9.05
CA ASN A 183 10.28 0.34 9.74
C ASN A 183 8.97 0.68 10.50
N VAL A 184 7.92 -0.14 10.38
CA VAL A 184 6.64 0.10 11.06
C VAL A 184 6.81 0.24 12.56
N THR A 185 7.59 -0.66 13.17
CA THR A 185 7.80 -0.62 14.62
C THR A 185 8.66 0.56 15.08
N ALA A 186 9.53 1.06 14.21
CA ALA A 186 10.28 2.29 14.47
C ALA A 186 9.38 3.54 14.37
N LEU A 187 8.43 3.56 13.44
CA LEU A 187 7.52 4.69 13.22
C LEU A 187 6.32 4.69 14.19
N PHE A 188 5.75 3.51 14.51
CA PHE A 188 4.45 3.38 15.17
C PHE A 188 4.46 2.48 16.40
N GLY A 189 5.61 1.89 16.76
CA GLY A 189 5.77 1.05 17.95
C GLY A 189 5.30 -0.39 17.79
N HIS A 190 5.56 -1.19 18.85
CA HIS A 190 5.28 -2.63 18.89
C HIS A 190 3.87 -2.98 19.39
N ARG A 191 3.13 -2.03 19.95
CA ARG A 191 1.79 -2.26 20.49
C ARG A 191 0.76 -1.67 19.53
N PRO A 192 -0.13 -2.49 18.93
CA PRO A 192 -1.22 -1.98 18.15
C PRO A 192 -2.11 -1.05 18.99
N ARG A 193 -2.19 0.21 18.61
CA ARG A 193 -3.12 1.21 19.15
C ARG A 193 -4.31 1.27 18.23
N LEU A 194 -5.51 1.37 18.78
CA LEU A 194 -6.76 1.11 18.06
C LEU A 194 -7.69 2.32 18.12
N LYS A 195 -8.39 2.59 17.04
CA LYS A 195 -9.61 3.39 17.07
C LYS A 195 -10.76 2.57 17.63
N THR A 196 -11.75 3.24 18.19
CA THR A 196 -13.00 2.60 18.60
C THR A 196 -13.83 2.17 17.40
N PRO A 197 -14.70 1.15 17.53
CA PRO A 197 -15.64 0.79 16.47
C PRO A 197 -16.51 1.97 16.04
N GLY A 198 -16.94 2.82 16.97
CA GLY A 198 -17.76 4.00 16.67
C GLY A 198 -17.03 5.02 15.78
N GLN A 199 -15.73 5.24 15.96
CA GLN A 199 -14.93 6.08 15.07
C GLN A 199 -14.89 5.50 13.65
N ILE A 200 -14.62 4.19 13.49
CA ILE A 200 -14.58 3.53 12.19
C ILE A 200 -15.94 3.58 11.49
N ILE A 201 -17.03 3.30 12.20
CA ILE A 201 -18.38 3.41 11.65
C ILE A 201 -18.69 4.85 11.23
N GLY A 202 -18.33 5.84 12.05
CA GLY A 202 -18.50 7.25 11.72
C GLY A 202 -17.71 7.68 10.46
N GLU A 203 -16.49 7.20 10.28
CA GLU A 203 -15.70 7.43 9.05
C GLU A 203 -16.36 6.77 7.83
N LEU A 204 -16.83 5.52 7.97
CA LEU A 204 -17.53 4.80 6.91
C LEU A 204 -18.85 5.46 6.53
N ASP A 205 -19.61 5.97 7.49
CA ASP A 205 -20.86 6.71 7.24
C ASP A 205 -20.58 7.97 6.42
N ARG A 206 -19.57 8.77 6.77
CA ARG A 206 -19.18 9.95 6.00
C ARG A 206 -18.83 9.62 4.55
N ILE A 207 -18.02 8.56 4.35
CA ILE A 207 -17.66 8.06 3.02
C ILE A 207 -18.90 7.59 2.25
N TYR A 208 -19.80 6.87 2.92
CA TYR A 208 -21.01 6.34 2.33
C TYR A 208 -21.99 7.44 1.94
N ASP A 209 -22.15 8.47 2.78
CA ASP A 209 -23.04 9.62 2.55
C ASP A 209 -22.55 10.50 1.38
N MET A 210 -21.24 10.52 1.10
CA MET A 210 -20.66 11.11 -0.10
C MET A 210 -20.92 10.31 -1.37
N GLY A 211 -21.65 9.21 -1.30
CA GLY A 211 -22.01 8.36 -2.45
C GLY A 211 -20.97 7.28 -2.79
N TRP A 212 -19.95 7.04 -1.97
CA TRP A 212 -18.97 6.00 -2.24
C TRP A 212 -19.57 4.59 -2.10
N ARG A 213 -19.35 3.74 -3.13
CA ARG A 213 -19.89 2.37 -3.21
C ARG A 213 -18.87 1.41 -3.83
N SER A 214 -17.59 1.58 -3.48
CA SER A 214 -16.49 0.80 -4.04
C SER A 214 -15.53 0.32 -2.94
N SER A 215 -14.32 -0.08 -3.30
CA SER A 215 -13.35 -0.63 -2.37
C SER A 215 -12.87 0.40 -1.34
N ILE A 216 -12.64 -0.05 -0.11
CA ILE A 216 -12.06 0.72 0.99
C ILE A 216 -10.90 -0.09 1.57
N PHE A 217 -9.72 0.52 1.61
CA PHE A 217 -8.51 -0.02 2.17
C PHE A 217 -8.38 0.35 3.65
N PHE A 218 -8.34 -0.65 4.51
CA PHE A 218 -7.89 -0.49 5.88
C PHE A 218 -6.36 -0.49 5.88
N VAL A 219 -5.77 0.71 5.99
CA VAL A 219 -4.31 0.94 5.83
C VAL A 219 -3.52 0.58 7.10
N ASP A 220 -3.92 -0.48 7.75
CA ASP A 220 -3.28 -0.96 8.98
C ASP A 220 -2.02 -1.75 8.66
N ASP A 221 -0.94 -1.55 9.40
CA ASP A 221 0.32 -2.28 9.24
C ASP A 221 0.16 -3.80 9.48
N ASN A 222 -0.77 -4.17 10.34
CA ASN A 222 -1.22 -5.53 10.58
C ASN A 222 -2.61 -5.49 11.23
N PHE A 223 -3.65 -5.55 10.42
CA PHE A 223 -5.04 -5.44 10.85
C PHE A 223 -5.40 -6.40 12.00
N ILE A 224 -4.84 -7.62 11.96
CA ILE A 224 -5.09 -8.64 12.98
C ILE A 224 -4.17 -8.54 14.21
N GLY A 225 -3.50 -7.41 14.39
CA GLY A 225 -2.59 -7.19 15.53
C GLY A 225 -3.24 -7.38 16.90
N ASN A 226 -4.56 -7.17 17.01
CA ASN A 226 -5.36 -7.47 18.20
C ASN A 226 -6.60 -8.29 17.79
N LYS A 227 -6.42 -9.60 17.60
CA LYS A 227 -7.48 -10.53 17.16
C LYS A 227 -8.70 -10.53 18.08
N ARG A 228 -8.50 -10.42 19.40
CA ARG A 228 -9.60 -10.41 20.38
C ARG A 228 -10.50 -9.20 20.17
N PHE A 229 -9.93 -8.00 20.13
CA PHE A 229 -10.71 -6.78 19.92
C PHE A 229 -11.46 -6.80 18.57
N LEU A 230 -10.82 -7.32 17.51
CA LEU A 230 -11.48 -7.48 16.22
C LEU A 230 -12.72 -8.37 16.31
N LYS A 231 -12.58 -9.56 16.91
CA LYS A 231 -13.69 -10.54 17.03
C LYS A 231 -14.81 -10.03 17.93
N ASP A 232 -14.45 -9.39 19.04
CA ASP A 232 -15.42 -9.02 20.08
C ASP A 232 -16.13 -7.68 19.77
N HIS A 233 -15.49 -6.79 18.98
CA HIS A 233 -16.00 -5.42 18.83
C HIS A 233 -16.07 -4.92 17.38
N LEU A 234 -14.95 -4.85 16.65
CA LEU A 234 -14.95 -4.17 15.35
C LEU A 234 -15.70 -4.95 14.26
N LEU A 235 -15.40 -6.25 14.10
CA LEU A 235 -16.03 -7.04 13.03
C LEU A 235 -17.54 -7.20 13.23
N PRO A 236 -18.08 -7.42 14.45
CA PRO A 236 -19.52 -7.35 14.69
C PRO A 236 -20.14 -6.01 14.29
N ALA A 237 -19.50 -4.88 14.63
CA ALA A 237 -19.98 -3.56 14.25
C ALA A 237 -19.98 -3.36 12.72
N LEU A 238 -18.95 -3.82 12.00
CA LEU A 238 -18.90 -3.78 10.54
C LEU A 238 -19.97 -4.66 9.89
N ILE A 239 -20.23 -5.85 10.42
CA ILE A 239 -21.30 -6.75 9.96
C ILE A 239 -22.66 -6.07 10.12
N GLN A 240 -22.92 -5.46 11.26
CA GLN A 240 -24.14 -4.70 11.51
C GLN A 240 -24.27 -3.51 10.55
N TRP A 241 -23.21 -2.72 10.37
CA TRP A 241 -23.18 -1.58 9.44
C TRP A 241 -23.55 -1.99 8.01
N ARG A 242 -23.11 -3.17 7.57
CA ARG A 242 -23.37 -3.69 6.23
C ARG A 242 -24.79 -4.19 6.02
N SER A 243 -25.57 -4.47 7.08
CA SER A 243 -26.94 -4.95 6.92
C SER A 243 -27.79 -4.01 6.05
N ASP A 244 -27.56 -2.71 6.20
CA ASP A 244 -28.31 -1.65 5.51
C ASP A 244 -27.52 -0.99 4.37
N LYS A 245 -26.18 -1.14 4.36
CA LYS A 245 -25.27 -0.43 3.46
C LYS A 245 -24.57 -1.37 2.47
N LYS A 246 -24.95 -1.29 1.21
CA LYS A 246 -24.46 -2.16 0.13
C LYS A 246 -23.37 -1.49 -0.71
N GLY A 247 -22.58 -2.28 -1.39
CA GLY A 247 -21.65 -1.84 -2.45
C GLY A 247 -20.21 -1.60 -2.01
N CYS A 248 -19.91 -1.39 -0.72
CA CYS A 248 -18.55 -1.29 -0.23
C CYS A 248 -17.96 -2.69 0.03
N VAL A 249 -16.71 -2.88 -0.33
CA VAL A 249 -15.88 -4.05 0.01
C VAL A 249 -14.60 -3.57 0.67
N PHE A 250 -14.03 -4.39 1.53
CA PHE A 250 -12.86 -4.04 2.32
C PHE A 250 -11.67 -4.91 1.97
N PHE A 251 -10.47 -4.33 2.07
CA PHE A 251 -9.22 -5.08 2.03
C PHE A 251 -8.22 -4.45 3.01
N THR A 252 -7.20 -5.23 3.40
CA THR A 252 -6.24 -4.81 4.42
C THR A 252 -4.92 -5.55 4.31
N GLU A 253 -3.96 -5.20 5.16
CA GLU A 253 -2.73 -5.94 5.37
C GLU A 253 -2.83 -6.82 6.62
N SER A 254 -2.26 -8.01 6.56
CA SER A 254 -2.34 -9.00 7.62
C SER A 254 -1.11 -9.89 7.65
N SER A 255 -0.88 -10.54 8.78
CA SER A 255 0.11 -11.61 8.90
C SER A 255 -0.49 -12.98 8.59
N ILE A 256 0.35 -13.94 8.14
CA ILE A 256 -0.07 -15.27 7.67
C ILE A 256 -0.78 -16.12 8.74
N ASN A 257 -0.55 -15.83 10.03
CA ASN A 257 -1.24 -16.47 11.14
C ASN A 257 -2.74 -16.13 11.24
N LEU A 258 -3.27 -15.36 10.29
CA LEU A 258 -4.70 -15.27 10.01
C LEU A 258 -5.27 -16.65 9.66
N ALA A 259 -4.52 -17.49 8.94
CA ALA A 259 -4.92 -18.86 8.58
C ALA A 259 -5.19 -19.77 9.79
N ASP A 260 -4.67 -19.44 10.96
CA ASP A 260 -4.80 -20.23 12.19
C ASP A 260 -6.13 -19.96 12.94
N ASP A 261 -6.94 -18.99 12.49
CA ASP A 261 -8.16 -18.55 13.18
C ASP A 261 -9.38 -18.56 12.23
N PRO A 262 -10.04 -19.74 12.08
CA PRO A 262 -11.20 -19.88 11.19
C PRO A 262 -12.36 -18.96 11.53
N ASP A 263 -12.56 -18.66 12.82
CA ASP A 263 -13.62 -17.76 13.28
C ASP A 263 -13.35 -16.32 12.82
N LEU A 264 -12.10 -15.86 12.95
CA LEU A 264 -11.68 -14.55 12.49
C LEU A 264 -11.82 -14.43 10.97
N LEU A 265 -11.41 -15.45 10.22
CA LEU A 265 -11.60 -15.50 8.75
C LEU A 265 -13.07 -15.38 8.38
N SER A 266 -13.95 -16.16 9.04
CA SER A 266 -15.40 -16.11 8.81
C SER A 266 -15.98 -14.72 9.10
N LEU A 267 -15.59 -14.10 10.22
CA LEU A 267 -16.05 -12.76 10.59
C LEU A 267 -15.55 -11.70 9.60
N MET A 268 -14.30 -11.76 9.14
CA MET A 268 -13.77 -10.83 8.14
C MET A 268 -14.56 -10.92 6.82
N VAL A 269 -14.83 -12.13 6.34
CA VAL A 269 -15.63 -12.32 5.11
C VAL A 269 -17.06 -11.76 5.30
N LYS A 270 -17.72 -12.05 6.41
CA LYS A 270 -19.06 -11.51 6.73
C LYS A 270 -19.04 -9.98 6.86
N ALA A 271 -17.96 -9.41 7.42
CA ALA A 271 -17.76 -7.96 7.48
C ALA A 271 -17.53 -7.32 6.11
N GLY A 272 -17.26 -8.12 5.07
CA GLY A 272 -17.11 -7.68 3.69
C GLY A 272 -15.67 -7.46 3.23
N PHE A 273 -14.70 -8.04 3.92
CA PHE A 273 -13.35 -8.16 3.39
C PHE A 273 -13.34 -9.16 2.23
N ASP A 274 -12.65 -8.82 1.14
CA ASP A 274 -12.50 -9.67 -0.04
C ASP A 274 -11.03 -10.03 -0.33
N SER A 275 -10.08 -9.30 0.26
CA SER A 275 -8.66 -9.56 0.04
C SER A 275 -7.79 -9.08 1.20
N VAL A 276 -6.62 -9.74 1.35
CA VAL A 276 -5.60 -9.42 2.34
C VAL A 276 -4.22 -9.43 1.70
N PHE A 277 -3.40 -8.43 2.02
CA PHE A 277 -1.98 -8.45 1.69
C PHE A 277 -1.20 -9.11 2.83
N ILE A 278 -0.33 -10.06 2.49
CA ILE A 278 0.45 -10.85 3.45
C ILE A 278 1.92 -10.82 3.07
N GLY A 279 2.77 -10.38 3.99
CA GLY A 279 4.21 -10.54 3.85
C GLY A 279 4.61 -12.02 4.01
N ILE A 280 4.84 -12.69 2.89
CA ILE A 280 5.39 -14.07 2.86
C ILE A 280 6.91 -14.02 3.03
N GLU A 281 7.54 -13.04 2.41
CA GLU A 281 8.96 -12.74 2.31
C GLU A 281 9.75 -13.83 1.60
N SER A 282 9.87 -15.03 2.19
CA SER A 282 10.66 -16.12 1.64
C SER A 282 10.01 -17.48 1.90
N PRO A 283 10.13 -18.44 0.97
CA PRO A 283 9.82 -19.86 1.22
C PRO A 283 10.95 -20.59 1.97
N ASP A 284 12.00 -19.87 2.39
CA ASP A 284 13.14 -20.41 3.11
C ASP A 284 13.08 -20.07 4.60
N GLU A 285 13.04 -21.08 5.46
CA GLU A 285 12.95 -20.87 6.91
C GLU A 285 14.20 -20.22 7.50
N THR A 286 15.37 -20.40 6.88
CA THR A 286 16.62 -19.77 7.33
C THR A 286 16.55 -18.26 7.12
N ALA A 287 16.06 -17.84 5.95
CA ALA A 287 15.82 -16.43 5.65
C ALA A 287 14.76 -15.80 6.58
N LEU A 288 13.66 -16.52 6.85
CA LEU A 288 12.64 -16.09 7.81
C LEU A 288 13.19 -15.98 9.24
N SER A 289 14.12 -16.86 9.61
CA SER A 289 14.80 -16.80 10.91
C SER A 289 15.76 -15.63 10.99
N GLU A 290 16.53 -15.39 9.94
CA GLU A 290 17.46 -14.25 9.84
C GLU A 290 16.76 -12.92 10.03
N CYS A 291 15.60 -12.74 9.40
CA CYS A 291 14.86 -11.47 9.46
C CYS A 291 13.82 -11.41 10.59
N HIS A 292 13.82 -12.35 11.52
CA HIS A 292 12.87 -12.45 12.64
C HIS A 292 11.39 -12.46 12.23
N LYS A 293 11.07 -13.05 11.07
CA LYS A 293 9.67 -13.24 10.61
C LYS A 293 9.07 -14.50 11.25
N ILE A 294 8.99 -14.52 12.58
CA ILE A 294 8.65 -15.71 13.37
C ILE A 294 7.25 -16.26 13.08
N GLN A 295 6.29 -15.38 12.72
CA GLN A 295 4.92 -15.75 12.40
C GLN A 295 4.80 -16.59 11.11
N ASN A 296 5.81 -16.60 10.27
CA ASN A 296 5.87 -17.40 9.04
C ASN A 296 6.58 -18.73 9.20
N LYS A 297 7.25 -18.97 10.35
CA LYS A 297 8.03 -20.19 10.60
C LYS A 297 7.17 -21.35 11.09
N ASN A 298 7.73 -22.58 10.96
CA ASN A 298 7.13 -23.81 11.46
C ASN A 298 5.69 -24.03 10.94
N ARG A 299 5.44 -23.68 9.67
CA ARG A 299 4.13 -23.85 9.02
C ARG A 299 4.26 -24.17 7.54
N ASP A 300 3.27 -24.84 7.00
CA ASP A 300 3.08 -24.90 5.56
C ASP A 300 2.46 -23.60 5.06
N LEU A 301 3.30 -22.76 4.43
CA LEU A 301 2.86 -21.48 3.88
C LEU A 301 1.91 -21.63 2.69
N LEU A 302 2.06 -22.71 1.88
CA LEU A 302 1.15 -22.98 0.76
C LEU A 302 -0.24 -23.35 1.29
N GLU A 303 -0.31 -24.23 2.28
CA GLU A 303 -1.59 -24.61 2.92
C GLU A 303 -2.22 -23.42 3.64
N SER A 304 -1.43 -22.58 4.33
CA SER A 304 -1.93 -21.35 4.97
C SER A 304 -2.60 -20.40 3.96
N VAL A 305 -1.98 -20.20 2.79
CA VAL A 305 -2.57 -19.42 1.69
C VAL A 305 -3.84 -20.07 1.15
N ALA A 306 -3.83 -21.41 1.00
CA ALA A 306 -4.99 -22.15 0.51
C ALA A 306 -6.18 -22.08 1.49
N ILE A 307 -5.95 -22.11 2.81
CA ILE A 307 -6.98 -21.90 3.84
C ILE A 307 -7.64 -20.53 3.66
N ILE A 308 -6.84 -19.47 3.52
CA ILE A 308 -7.35 -18.11 3.35
C ILE A 308 -8.17 -17.99 2.04
N HIS A 309 -7.68 -18.57 0.93
CA HIS A 309 -8.44 -18.59 -0.33
C HIS A 309 -9.78 -19.34 -0.20
N ARG A 310 -9.77 -20.51 0.46
CA ARG A 310 -11.00 -21.28 0.69
C ARG A 310 -12.01 -20.56 1.58
N SER A 311 -11.57 -19.70 2.49
CA SER A 311 -12.47 -18.87 3.29
C SER A 311 -13.15 -17.75 2.50
N GLY A 312 -12.69 -17.44 1.28
CA GLY A 312 -13.25 -16.37 0.43
C GLY A 312 -12.38 -15.11 0.32
N LEU A 313 -11.22 -15.06 0.98
CA LEU A 313 -10.29 -13.93 0.89
C LEU A 313 -9.22 -14.17 -0.17
N GLN A 314 -9.01 -13.22 -1.06
CA GLN A 314 -7.86 -13.23 -1.96
C GLN A 314 -6.58 -12.89 -1.19
N VAL A 315 -5.50 -13.61 -1.44
CA VAL A 315 -4.18 -13.29 -0.90
C VAL A 315 -3.36 -12.53 -1.94
N MET A 316 -2.91 -11.35 -1.57
CA MET A 316 -1.84 -10.61 -2.22
C MET A 316 -0.57 -10.85 -1.40
N GLY A 317 0.60 -11.00 -2.04
CA GLY A 317 1.80 -11.42 -1.32
C GLY A 317 3.00 -10.52 -1.54
N GLY A 318 3.70 -10.18 -0.44
CA GLY A 318 5.02 -9.57 -0.44
C GLY A 318 6.12 -10.64 -0.35
N PHE A 319 7.17 -10.49 -1.17
CA PHE A 319 8.31 -11.39 -1.25
C PHE A 319 9.61 -10.60 -1.32
N ILE A 320 10.65 -11.11 -0.70
CA ILE A 320 11.96 -10.48 -0.65
C ILE A 320 13.04 -11.50 -1.05
N VAL A 321 14.01 -11.08 -1.84
CA VAL A 321 15.22 -11.83 -2.13
C VAL A 321 16.47 -10.99 -1.81
N GLY A 322 17.56 -11.66 -1.43
CA GLY A 322 18.82 -11.00 -1.08
C GLY A 322 19.14 -11.02 0.41
N PHE A 323 18.46 -11.88 1.20
CA PHE A 323 18.89 -12.17 2.56
C PHE A 323 20.28 -12.78 2.57
N ASP A 324 21.03 -12.59 3.66
CA ASP A 324 22.40 -13.09 3.78
C ASP A 324 22.47 -14.63 3.75
N SER A 325 21.39 -15.29 4.16
CA SER A 325 21.23 -16.74 4.17
C SER A 325 20.62 -17.31 2.89
N ASP A 326 20.25 -16.49 1.91
CA ASP A 326 19.61 -16.99 0.68
C ASP A 326 20.56 -17.87 -0.14
N PRO A 327 20.21 -19.16 -0.38
CA PRO A 327 20.99 -20.02 -1.26
C PRO A 327 20.76 -19.65 -2.74
N PRO A 328 21.64 -20.04 -3.67
CA PRO A 328 21.47 -19.78 -5.11
C PRO A 328 20.14 -20.33 -5.68
N SER A 329 19.55 -21.33 -5.04
CA SER A 329 18.25 -21.92 -5.42
C SER A 329 17.05 -21.05 -5.04
N ILE A 330 17.23 -19.98 -4.24
CA ILE A 330 16.12 -19.18 -3.72
C ILE A 330 15.25 -18.58 -4.83
N PHE A 331 15.85 -18.15 -5.93
CA PHE A 331 15.11 -17.57 -7.05
C PHE A 331 14.11 -18.54 -7.67
N GLN A 332 14.51 -19.81 -7.84
CA GLN A 332 13.61 -20.84 -8.35
C GLN A 332 12.56 -21.21 -7.31
N ARG A 333 12.94 -21.36 -6.06
CA ARG A 333 12.01 -21.65 -4.95
C ARG A 333 10.94 -20.56 -4.80
N GLN A 334 11.30 -19.27 -4.95
CA GLN A 334 10.34 -18.16 -4.97
C GLN A 334 9.36 -18.29 -6.15
N ILE A 335 9.86 -18.56 -7.36
CA ILE A 335 9.03 -18.73 -8.55
C ILE A 335 8.02 -19.87 -8.33
N ASP A 336 8.51 -21.02 -7.86
CA ASP A 336 7.69 -22.21 -7.66
C ASP A 336 6.62 -21.99 -6.58
N PHE A 337 7.01 -21.35 -5.47
CA PHE A 337 6.08 -20.97 -4.42
C PHE A 337 4.97 -20.04 -4.94
N ILE A 338 5.33 -18.93 -5.60
CA ILE A 338 4.38 -17.97 -6.15
C ILE A 338 3.42 -18.65 -7.15
N GLN A 339 3.95 -19.53 -7.99
CA GLN A 339 3.12 -20.22 -8.99
C GLN A 339 2.15 -21.24 -8.35
N ASN A 340 2.59 -21.95 -7.32
CA ASN A 340 1.80 -23.00 -6.67
C ASN A 340 0.79 -22.45 -5.67
N SER A 341 1.12 -21.35 -4.96
CA SER A 341 0.22 -20.71 -4.00
C SER A 341 -1.01 -20.06 -4.64
N GLY A 342 -0.95 -19.72 -5.93
CA GLY A 342 -2.02 -18.96 -6.59
C GLY A 342 -2.04 -17.48 -6.21
N ILE A 343 -1.03 -16.96 -5.52
CA ILE A 343 -0.91 -15.51 -5.24
C ILE A 343 -0.67 -14.77 -6.55
N VAL A 344 -1.71 -14.14 -7.08
CA VAL A 344 -1.66 -13.45 -8.38
C VAL A 344 -0.91 -12.13 -8.28
N MET A 345 -1.21 -11.34 -7.26
CA MET A 345 -0.52 -10.09 -6.96
C MET A 345 0.68 -10.39 -6.06
N ALA A 346 1.81 -10.73 -6.67
CA ALA A 346 3.05 -11.08 -6.00
C ALA A 346 4.06 -9.93 -6.16
N MET A 347 4.21 -9.11 -5.13
CA MET A 347 5.22 -8.07 -5.07
C MET A 347 6.55 -8.70 -4.64
N VAL A 348 7.52 -8.74 -5.54
CA VAL A 348 8.86 -9.24 -5.22
C VAL A 348 9.83 -8.08 -5.22
N GLY A 349 10.54 -7.89 -4.12
CA GLY A 349 11.57 -6.87 -3.96
C GLY A 349 12.95 -7.45 -3.68
N MET A 350 14.00 -6.69 -3.96
CA MET A 350 15.32 -6.94 -3.39
C MET A 350 15.33 -6.42 -1.96
N LEU A 351 16.03 -7.11 -1.06
CA LEU A 351 16.17 -6.68 0.33
C LEU A 351 16.74 -5.26 0.38
N GLN A 352 16.04 -4.38 1.06
CA GLN A 352 16.50 -3.03 1.38
C GLN A 352 16.55 -2.86 2.90
N ALA A 353 17.42 -2.00 3.36
CA ALA A 353 17.57 -1.64 4.77
C ALA A 353 17.02 -0.20 4.97
N PRO A 354 15.76 -0.04 5.39
CA PRO A 354 15.20 1.28 5.69
C PRO A 354 15.88 1.90 6.94
N PRO A 355 16.15 3.21 6.97
CA PRO A 355 16.67 3.89 8.14
C PRO A 355 15.81 3.64 9.39
N GLY A 356 16.45 3.53 10.55
CA GLY A 356 15.79 3.27 11.83
C GLY A 356 15.41 1.80 12.08
N THR A 357 15.76 0.87 11.18
CA THR A 357 15.54 -0.57 11.34
C THR A 357 16.78 -1.28 11.90
N ARG A 358 16.56 -2.40 12.62
CA ARG A 358 17.68 -3.25 13.10
C ARG A 358 18.57 -3.76 11.96
N LEU A 359 17.97 -4.05 10.81
CA LEU A 359 18.71 -4.42 9.61
C LEU A 359 19.65 -3.29 9.16
N PHE A 360 19.15 -2.05 9.13
CA PHE A 360 19.95 -0.88 8.77
C PHE A 360 21.15 -0.71 9.70
N ASP A 361 20.93 -0.73 11.01
CA ASP A 361 21.97 -0.58 12.00
C ASP A 361 23.02 -1.69 11.92
N ARG A 362 22.58 -2.94 11.70
CA ARG A 362 23.47 -4.09 11.49
C ARG A 362 24.35 -3.91 10.27
N LEU A 363 23.74 -3.57 9.13
CA LEU A 363 24.47 -3.45 7.87
C LEU A 363 25.31 -2.18 7.78
N GLN A 364 24.93 -1.10 8.45
CA GLN A 364 25.74 0.11 8.55
C GLN A 364 27.03 -0.15 9.34
N ARG A 365 26.94 -0.87 10.48
CA ARG A 365 28.14 -1.30 11.23
C ARG A 365 29.08 -2.21 10.42
N GLN A 366 28.54 -2.93 9.43
CA GLN A 366 29.28 -3.78 8.49
C GLN A 366 29.75 -3.02 7.24
N SER A 367 29.54 -1.70 7.13
CA SER A 367 29.83 -0.87 5.96
C SER A 367 29.17 -1.39 4.66
N ARG A 368 27.98 -1.97 4.78
CA ARG A 368 27.21 -2.58 3.66
C ARG A 368 26.03 -1.73 3.21
N VAL A 369 25.72 -0.62 3.84
CA VAL A 369 24.76 0.37 3.34
C VAL A 369 25.53 1.31 2.41
N VAL A 370 25.17 1.33 1.12
CA VAL A 370 26.00 1.97 0.07
C VAL A 370 25.29 3.08 -0.69
N ARG A 371 23.99 3.25 -0.46
CA ARG A 371 23.20 4.32 -1.07
C ARG A 371 21.97 4.64 -0.22
N PRO A 372 21.26 5.77 -0.48
CA PRO A 372 20.00 6.08 0.18
C PRO A 372 18.93 5.03 -0.09
N PHE A 373 18.02 4.86 0.84
CA PHE A 373 16.81 4.06 0.70
C PHE A 373 15.81 4.73 -0.26
N THR A 374 15.32 4.01 -1.26
CA THR A 374 14.42 4.59 -2.29
C THR A 374 12.94 4.53 -1.89
N GLY A 375 12.57 3.60 -1.02
CA GLY A 375 11.18 3.34 -0.67
C GLY A 375 10.39 2.59 -1.76
N ASP A 376 10.97 2.34 -2.93
CA ASP A 376 10.37 1.53 -3.97
C ASP A 376 10.92 0.09 -3.91
N ASN A 377 10.04 -0.85 -3.59
CA ASN A 377 10.41 -2.25 -3.43
C ASN A 377 10.56 -3.00 -4.75
N VAL A 378 10.21 -2.40 -5.90
CA VAL A 378 10.20 -3.09 -7.21
C VAL A 378 10.96 -2.37 -8.31
N ASP A 379 11.68 -1.31 -8.00
CA ASP A 379 12.53 -0.60 -8.95
C ASP A 379 13.78 -1.41 -9.39
N GLY A 380 13.96 -2.60 -8.82
CA GLY A 380 15.11 -3.46 -9.10
C GLY A 380 16.41 -2.94 -8.50
N THR A 381 16.34 -2.14 -7.44
CA THR A 381 17.50 -1.63 -6.68
C THR A 381 17.51 -2.13 -5.25
N THR A 382 18.67 -2.02 -4.63
CA THR A 382 18.86 -2.23 -3.19
C THR A 382 19.88 -1.22 -2.68
N ASN A 383 19.72 -0.79 -1.43
CA ASN A 383 20.65 0.14 -0.80
C ASN A 383 21.80 -0.56 -0.05
N ILE A 384 21.88 -1.88 -0.14
CA ILE A 384 22.87 -2.69 0.56
C ILE A 384 23.79 -3.48 -0.38
N LEU A 385 24.94 -3.91 0.12
CA LEU A 385 25.80 -4.91 -0.53
C LEU A 385 25.35 -6.32 -0.09
N PRO A 386 24.69 -7.10 -1.00
CA PRO A 386 24.23 -8.45 -0.67
C PRO A 386 25.40 -9.44 -0.60
N ARG A 387 25.36 -10.43 0.29
CA ARG A 387 26.42 -11.46 0.39
C ARG A 387 26.55 -12.31 -0.86
N MET A 388 25.45 -12.58 -1.56
CA MET A 388 25.49 -13.34 -2.82
C MET A 388 26.10 -12.56 -4.00
N GLY A 389 26.41 -11.27 -3.80
CA GLY A 389 26.89 -10.35 -4.84
C GLY A 389 25.75 -9.68 -5.62
N MET A 390 25.99 -8.43 -6.04
CA MET A 390 24.98 -7.60 -6.72
C MET A 390 24.53 -8.20 -8.06
N GLU A 391 25.47 -8.77 -8.80
CA GLU A 391 25.18 -9.36 -10.12
C GLU A 391 24.26 -10.58 -10.01
N ALA A 392 24.56 -11.48 -9.06
CA ALA A 392 23.75 -12.67 -8.82
C ALA A 392 22.33 -12.30 -8.36
N LEU A 393 22.20 -11.35 -7.42
CA LEU A 393 20.92 -10.85 -6.94
C LEU A 393 20.11 -10.22 -8.07
N SER A 394 20.71 -9.31 -8.85
CA SER A 394 20.04 -8.61 -9.94
C SER A 394 19.55 -9.57 -11.04
N LYS A 395 20.41 -10.50 -11.48
CA LYS A 395 20.02 -11.53 -12.46
C LYS A 395 18.91 -12.45 -11.94
N GLY A 396 19.03 -12.87 -10.69
CA GLY A 396 18.02 -13.72 -10.05
C GLY A 396 16.67 -13.03 -9.91
N TYR A 397 16.65 -11.79 -9.45
CA TYR A 397 15.46 -10.95 -9.36
C TYR A 397 14.79 -10.77 -10.74
N GLN A 398 15.57 -10.40 -11.76
CA GLN A 398 15.06 -10.27 -13.13
C GLN A 398 14.43 -11.57 -13.64
N ARG A 399 15.06 -12.72 -13.32
CA ARG A 399 14.55 -14.05 -13.66
C ARG A 399 13.18 -14.30 -13.01
N ILE A 400 13.02 -13.99 -11.71
CA ILE A 400 11.73 -14.13 -11.03
C ILE A 400 10.67 -13.29 -11.75
N MET A 401 10.90 -11.99 -11.88
CA MET A 401 9.93 -11.06 -12.44
C MET A 401 9.54 -11.43 -13.88
N LYS A 402 10.51 -11.81 -14.71
CA LYS A 402 10.28 -12.26 -16.08
C LYS A 402 9.43 -13.53 -16.14
N GLN A 403 9.62 -14.46 -15.21
CA GLN A 403 8.85 -15.70 -15.20
C GLN A 403 7.44 -15.52 -14.64
N ILE A 404 7.29 -14.90 -13.46
CA ILE A 404 5.98 -14.79 -12.81
C ILE A 404 5.01 -13.86 -13.54
N TYR A 405 5.51 -12.87 -14.28
CA TYR A 405 4.70 -11.93 -15.06
C TYR A 405 4.66 -12.21 -16.56
N SER A 406 5.28 -13.33 -17.03
CA SER A 406 5.02 -13.81 -18.39
C SER A 406 3.53 -14.14 -18.57
N PRO A 407 2.91 -13.85 -19.73
CA PRO A 407 1.47 -14.09 -19.90
C PRO A 407 1.05 -15.52 -19.52
N ALA A 408 1.74 -16.54 -20.03
CA ALA A 408 1.39 -17.94 -19.77
C ALA A 408 1.40 -18.28 -18.28
N ASN A 409 2.45 -17.90 -17.53
CA ASN A 409 2.57 -18.18 -16.11
C ASN A 409 1.59 -17.34 -15.28
N TYR A 410 1.43 -16.07 -15.63
CA TYR A 410 0.50 -15.18 -14.95
C TYR A 410 -0.94 -15.71 -15.04
N TYR A 411 -1.44 -15.98 -16.22
CA TYR A 411 -2.82 -16.46 -16.44
C TYR A 411 -3.04 -17.88 -15.89
N ARG A 412 -2.01 -18.74 -15.87
CA ARG A 412 -2.06 -20.01 -15.16
C ARG A 412 -2.27 -19.81 -13.67
N ARG A 413 -1.51 -18.89 -13.05
CA ARG A 413 -1.63 -18.54 -11.62
C ARG A 413 -2.98 -17.92 -11.29
N VAL A 414 -3.53 -17.06 -12.15
CA VAL A 414 -4.91 -16.56 -12.00
C VAL A 414 -5.91 -17.72 -11.94
N ARG A 415 -5.79 -18.71 -12.83
CA ARG A 415 -6.67 -19.88 -12.78
C ARG A 415 -6.49 -20.71 -11.51
N THR A 416 -5.27 -20.81 -10.98
CA THR A 416 -5.01 -21.51 -9.70
C THR A 416 -5.75 -20.80 -8.56
N GLN A 417 -5.64 -19.47 -8.46
CA GLN A 417 -6.39 -18.70 -7.45
C GLN A 417 -7.91 -18.85 -7.61
N LEU A 418 -8.43 -18.67 -8.82
CA LEU A 418 -9.88 -18.76 -9.06
C LEU A 418 -10.45 -20.17 -8.78
N ARG A 419 -9.65 -21.23 -8.89
CA ARG A 419 -10.06 -22.59 -8.49
C ARG A 419 -10.18 -22.72 -6.98
N ALA A 420 -9.20 -22.20 -6.24
CA ALA A 420 -9.14 -22.29 -4.78
C ALA A 420 -10.11 -21.33 -4.08
N LEU A 421 -10.39 -20.18 -4.69
CA LEU A 421 -11.19 -19.14 -4.08
C LEU A 421 -12.66 -19.53 -4.00
N THR A 422 -13.23 -19.44 -2.80
CA THR A 422 -14.69 -19.45 -2.60
C THR A 422 -15.26 -18.11 -3.06
N PRO A 423 -16.28 -18.10 -3.95
CA PRO A 423 -16.87 -16.84 -4.39
C PRO A 423 -17.40 -16.03 -3.21
N PRO A 424 -17.15 -14.71 -3.16
CA PRO A 424 -17.63 -13.87 -2.08
C PRO A 424 -19.16 -13.86 -2.02
N GLU A 425 -19.69 -13.82 -0.81
CA GLU A 425 -21.14 -13.70 -0.58
C GLU A 425 -21.66 -12.32 -1.00
N VAL A 426 -20.79 -11.31 -0.90
CA VAL A 426 -21.12 -9.93 -1.25
C VAL A 426 -20.90 -9.71 -2.74
N PHE A 427 -21.99 -9.64 -3.46
CA PHE A 427 -21.97 -9.36 -4.90
C PHE A 427 -22.01 -7.86 -5.13
N GLN A 428 -21.02 -7.34 -5.82
CA GLN A 428 -21.09 -5.97 -6.35
C GLN A 428 -21.87 -6.00 -7.67
N PRO A 429 -22.97 -5.25 -7.82
CA PRO A 429 -23.74 -5.25 -9.04
C PRO A 429 -22.90 -4.79 -10.24
N LEU A 430 -23.20 -5.35 -11.41
CA LEU A 430 -22.64 -4.90 -12.67
C LEU A 430 -23.21 -3.50 -12.95
N ASP A 431 -22.39 -2.49 -12.81
CA ASP A 431 -22.71 -1.13 -13.22
C ASP A 431 -22.14 -0.81 -14.62
N PHE A 432 -22.54 0.32 -15.17
CA PHE A 432 -22.08 0.78 -16.49
C PHE A 432 -20.55 0.96 -16.54
N GLN A 433 -19.92 1.37 -15.44
CA GLN A 433 -18.46 1.55 -15.40
C GLN A 433 -17.73 0.22 -15.50
N ARG A 434 -18.24 -0.83 -14.85
CA ARG A 434 -17.68 -2.19 -14.94
C ARG A 434 -17.86 -2.79 -16.32
N PHE A 435 -19.02 -2.56 -16.95
CA PHE A 435 -19.22 -2.95 -18.33
C PHE A 435 -18.23 -2.26 -19.27
N LEU A 436 -18.04 -0.96 -19.12
CA LEU A 436 -17.06 -0.20 -19.90
C LEU A 436 -15.62 -0.66 -19.64
N SER A 437 -15.30 -1.03 -18.40
CA SER A 437 -13.99 -1.58 -18.02
C SER A 437 -13.74 -2.94 -18.66
N PHE A 438 -14.76 -3.80 -18.70
CA PHE A 438 -14.70 -5.08 -19.43
C PHE A 438 -14.45 -4.85 -20.92
N PHE A 439 -15.16 -3.92 -21.54
CA PHE A 439 -14.96 -3.60 -22.96
C PHE A 439 -13.55 -3.07 -23.25
N ARG A 440 -13.05 -2.13 -22.43
CA ARG A 440 -11.67 -1.61 -22.54
C ARG A 440 -10.63 -2.72 -22.34
N ALA A 441 -10.86 -3.61 -21.36
CA ALA A 441 -9.98 -4.75 -21.12
C ALA A 441 -9.99 -5.71 -22.32
N SER A 442 -11.16 -6.06 -22.84
CA SER A 442 -11.30 -6.95 -24.01
C SER A 442 -10.61 -6.36 -25.25
N LEU A 443 -10.74 -5.06 -25.50
CA LEU A 443 -10.05 -4.39 -26.61
C LEU A 443 -8.52 -4.42 -26.39
N ARG A 444 -8.05 -3.97 -25.22
CA ARG A 444 -6.61 -3.79 -24.94
C ARG A 444 -5.87 -5.10 -24.73
N LEU A 445 -6.46 -6.05 -24.00
CA LEU A 445 -5.84 -7.33 -23.65
C LEU A 445 -6.25 -8.44 -24.61
N GLY A 446 -7.52 -8.46 -25.04
CA GLY A 446 -8.08 -9.54 -25.83
C GLY A 446 -7.91 -9.37 -27.34
N ILE A 447 -7.70 -8.16 -27.86
CA ILE A 447 -7.51 -7.90 -29.29
C ILE A 447 -6.08 -7.41 -29.56
N LEU A 448 -5.68 -6.31 -28.95
CA LEU A 448 -4.40 -5.64 -29.22
C LEU A 448 -3.22 -6.23 -28.41
N GLY A 449 -3.49 -6.89 -27.29
CA GLY A 449 -2.48 -7.38 -26.35
C GLY A 449 -1.76 -8.63 -26.87
N LYS A 450 -0.46 -8.74 -26.50
CA LYS A 450 0.33 -9.97 -26.74
C LYS A 450 -0.24 -11.20 -26.01
N GLU A 451 -1.00 -10.96 -24.94
CA GLU A 451 -1.66 -11.96 -24.11
C GLU A 451 -3.07 -12.37 -24.56
N ARG A 452 -3.53 -11.94 -25.74
CA ARG A 452 -4.92 -12.11 -26.21
C ARG A 452 -5.47 -13.53 -26.09
N PHE A 453 -4.67 -14.54 -26.42
CA PHE A 453 -5.08 -15.94 -26.32
C PHE A 453 -5.25 -16.38 -24.85
N CYS A 454 -4.31 -16.00 -23.97
CA CYS A 454 -4.40 -16.31 -22.55
C CYS A 454 -5.59 -15.61 -21.89
N TYR A 455 -5.86 -14.36 -22.29
CA TYR A 455 -7.01 -13.59 -21.81
C TYR A 455 -8.33 -14.28 -22.17
N TRP A 456 -8.57 -14.59 -23.43
CA TRP A 456 -9.81 -15.25 -23.82
C TRP A 456 -9.95 -16.65 -23.26
N GLN A 457 -8.85 -17.41 -23.17
CA GLN A 457 -8.86 -18.72 -22.52
C GLN A 457 -9.27 -18.61 -21.03
N LEU A 458 -8.78 -17.58 -20.30
CA LEU A 458 -9.20 -17.33 -18.93
C LEU A 458 -10.69 -16.96 -18.86
N ILE A 459 -11.14 -16.01 -19.69
CA ILE A 459 -12.54 -15.53 -19.68
C ILE A 459 -13.50 -16.69 -19.95
N LEU A 460 -13.27 -17.45 -21.03
CA LEU A 460 -14.11 -18.61 -21.38
C LEU A 460 -14.09 -19.67 -20.29
N TRP A 461 -12.91 -20.00 -19.75
CA TRP A 461 -12.79 -20.95 -18.65
C TRP A 461 -13.57 -20.49 -17.41
N THR A 462 -13.48 -19.18 -17.08
CA THR A 462 -14.17 -18.63 -15.91
C THR A 462 -15.69 -18.64 -16.10
N LEU A 463 -16.17 -18.26 -17.27
CA LEU A 463 -17.62 -18.30 -17.60
C LEU A 463 -18.19 -19.71 -17.46
N LEU A 464 -17.46 -20.73 -17.91
CA LEU A 464 -17.92 -22.12 -17.88
C LEU A 464 -17.81 -22.77 -16.48
N ARG A 465 -16.81 -22.40 -15.67
CA ARG A 465 -16.49 -23.11 -14.43
C ARG A 465 -16.78 -22.33 -13.14
N LYS A 466 -16.64 -21.00 -13.18
CA LYS A 466 -16.75 -20.11 -12.01
C LYS A 466 -17.41 -18.77 -12.41
N PRO A 467 -18.62 -18.75 -12.98
CA PRO A 467 -19.23 -17.56 -13.58
C PRO A 467 -19.33 -16.37 -12.59
N ARG A 468 -19.52 -16.65 -11.29
CA ARG A 468 -19.54 -15.62 -10.25
C ARG A 468 -18.21 -14.87 -10.08
N LEU A 469 -17.10 -15.40 -10.58
CA LEU A 469 -15.77 -14.79 -10.49
C LEU A 469 -15.33 -14.07 -11.78
N ILE A 470 -16.24 -13.87 -12.76
CA ILE A 470 -15.88 -13.24 -14.04
C ILE A 470 -15.34 -11.81 -13.87
N SER A 471 -15.96 -11.01 -13.01
CA SER A 471 -15.51 -9.66 -12.69
C SER A 471 -14.10 -9.67 -12.12
N LEU A 472 -13.80 -10.61 -11.21
CA LEU A 472 -12.47 -10.79 -10.65
C LEU A 472 -11.45 -11.23 -11.71
N ALA A 473 -11.80 -12.16 -12.60
CA ALA A 473 -10.92 -12.59 -13.69
C ALA A 473 -10.50 -11.42 -14.60
N VAL A 474 -11.44 -10.51 -14.90
CA VAL A 474 -11.15 -9.29 -15.66
C VAL A 474 -10.25 -8.35 -14.87
N THR A 475 -10.54 -8.10 -13.59
CA THR A 475 -9.73 -7.26 -12.71
C THR A 475 -8.29 -7.77 -12.61
N LEU A 476 -8.11 -9.06 -12.36
CA LEU A 476 -6.79 -9.67 -12.31
C LEU A 476 -6.05 -9.60 -13.66
N SER A 477 -6.77 -9.68 -14.79
CA SER A 477 -6.17 -9.49 -16.12
C SER A 477 -5.64 -8.05 -16.29
N ILE A 478 -6.39 -7.05 -15.82
CA ILE A 478 -5.98 -5.64 -15.83
C ILE A 478 -4.74 -5.43 -14.94
N TYR A 479 -4.71 -6.03 -13.75
CA TYR A 479 -3.52 -5.98 -12.89
C TYR A 479 -2.30 -6.63 -13.55
N GLY A 480 -2.48 -7.76 -14.22
CA GLY A 480 -1.41 -8.39 -15.00
C GLY A 480 -0.83 -7.49 -16.08
N TYR A 481 -1.66 -6.70 -16.73
CA TYR A 481 -1.20 -5.69 -17.67
C TYR A 481 -0.34 -4.62 -16.98
N HIS A 482 -0.80 -4.07 -15.86
CA HIS A 482 -0.05 -3.09 -15.09
C HIS A 482 1.33 -3.63 -14.69
N TYR A 483 1.40 -4.81 -14.08
CA TYR A 483 2.65 -5.40 -13.61
C TYR A 483 3.63 -5.69 -14.75
N ARG A 484 3.14 -6.16 -15.91
CA ARG A 484 4.00 -6.33 -17.09
C ARG A 484 4.58 -4.99 -17.57
N LYS A 485 3.78 -3.90 -17.53
CA LYS A 485 4.27 -2.57 -17.88
C LYS A 485 5.36 -2.09 -16.93
N ILE A 486 5.20 -2.29 -15.63
CA ILE A 486 6.24 -2.00 -14.64
C ILE A 486 7.50 -2.84 -14.92
N CYS A 487 7.35 -4.16 -15.14
CA CYS A 487 8.48 -5.02 -15.49
C CYS A 487 9.20 -4.57 -16.78
N GLU A 488 8.45 -4.21 -17.84
CA GLU A 488 9.02 -3.71 -19.09
C GLU A 488 9.87 -2.46 -18.87
N ARG A 489 9.39 -1.51 -18.04
CA ARG A 489 10.06 -0.24 -17.77
C ARG A 489 11.32 -0.41 -16.93
N TYR A 490 11.23 -1.09 -15.81
CA TYR A 490 12.30 -1.08 -14.81
C TYR A 490 13.27 -2.27 -14.92
N ILE A 491 12.81 -3.40 -15.44
CA ILE A 491 13.56 -4.65 -15.39
C ILE A 491 14.18 -4.98 -16.75
N TYR A 492 13.41 -4.80 -17.85
CA TYR A 492 13.91 -5.20 -19.18
C TYR A 492 14.70 -4.10 -19.89
N MET A 493 14.44 -2.81 -19.65
CA MET A 493 15.21 -1.73 -20.25
C MET A 493 16.60 -1.58 -19.62
N ARG A 494 16.75 -1.78 -18.31
CA ARG A 494 18.06 -1.75 -17.65
C ARG A 494 18.99 -2.87 -18.12
N SER A 495 18.44 -4.04 -18.48
CA SER A 495 19.25 -5.13 -19.05
C SER A 495 19.81 -4.84 -20.45
N LYS A 496 19.25 -3.86 -21.19
CA LYS A 496 19.73 -3.45 -22.52
C LYS A 496 20.81 -2.37 -22.48
N ASN A 497 20.84 -1.59 -21.41
CA ASN A 497 21.76 -0.43 -21.28
C ASN A 497 23.04 -0.72 -20.48
N GLY A 498 23.28 -1.96 -20.05
CA GLY A 498 24.55 -2.40 -19.46
C GLY A 498 24.99 -1.66 -18.19
N GLN A 499 24.05 -1.13 -17.42
CA GLN A 499 24.33 -0.44 -16.15
C GLN A 499 23.69 -1.15 -14.97
#